data_c8d9483bb85c949329e04e8654a0c432
#
_entry.id   c8d9483bb85c949329e04e8654a0c432
#
_cell.length_a   1.000
_cell.length_b   1.000
_cell.length_c   1.000
_cell.angle_alpha   90.00
_cell.angle_beta   90.00
_cell.angle_gamma   90.00
#
_symmetry.space_group_name_H-M   'P 1'
#
loop_
_entity.id
_entity.type
_entity.pdbx_description
1 polymer ?
#
loop_
_entity_poly.entity_id
_entity_poly.type
_entity_poly.pdbx_seq_one_letter_code
_entity_poly.pdbx_strand_id
1 'polypeptide(L)'
;MTLDEFVPLVGQVLLADCNPKPAELKLVEARPLPDRGLTSRPPFQLIFQSAPEILLVAGIYVMRCGEWGPEIIYLEQMASLGFKEPGHFYQAVFN
;
A
#
# COMPACT_ATOMS: atom_id res chain seq x y z
N MET A 1 -11.68 0.80 6.70
CA MET A 1 -11.25 0.90 5.29
C MET A 1 -11.69 -0.33 4.53
N THR A 2 -12.09 -0.15 3.29
CA THR A 2 -12.56 -1.24 2.44
C THR A 2 -11.80 -1.26 1.13
N LEU A 3 -11.85 -2.38 0.44
CA LEU A 3 -11.21 -2.52 -0.87
C LEU A 3 -11.72 -1.47 -1.86
N ASP A 4 -13.03 -1.21 -1.85
CA ASP A 4 -13.63 -0.25 -2.78
C ASP A 4 -13.08 1.17 -2.62
N GLU A 5 -12.58 1.49 -1.45
CA GLU A 5 -11.95 2.79 -1.19
C GLU A 5 -10.62 2.93 -1.95
N PHE A 6 -9.92 1.83 -2.15
CA PHE A 6 -8.59 1.84 -2.76
C PHE A 6 -8.59 1.54 -4.26
N VAL A 7 -9.62 0.90 -4.79
CA VAL A 7 -9.67 0.58 -6.22
C VAL A 7 -9.48 1.83 -7.10
N PRO A 8 -10.13 2.98 -6.80
CA PRO A 8 -9.91 4.19 -7.60
C PRO A 8 -8.51 4.76 -7.50
N LEU A 9 -7.75 4.37 -6.49
CA LEU A 9 -6.40 4.90 -6.26
C LEU A 9 -5.32 4.09 -6.97
N VAL A 10 -5.67 2.94 -7.57
CA VAL A 10 -4.69 2.11 -8.27
C VAL A 10 -4.08 2.91 -9.42
N GLY A 11 -2.76 2.90 -9.50
CA GLY A 11 -2.02 3.69 -10.49
C GLY A 11 -1.63 5.07 -10.00
N GLN A 12 -2.16 5.52 -8.86
CA GLN A 12 -1.83 6.83 -8.33
C GLN A 12 -0.73 6.75 -7.29
N VAL A 13 -0.09 7.89 -7.05
CA VAL A 13 0.99 8.01 -6.07
C VAL A 13 0.42 8.49 -4.75
N LEU A 14 0.66 7.73 -3.69
CA LEU A 14 0.31 8.12 -2.34
C LEU A 14 1.57 8.62 -1.64
N LEU A 15 1.40 9.58 -0.74
CA LEU A 15 2.51 10.10 0.05
C LEU A 15 2.49 9.47 1.43
N ALA A 16 3.61 8.89 1.84
CA ALA A 16 3.79 8.33 3.17
C ALA A 16 4.65 9.31 3.97
N ASP A 17 4.14 9.75 5.11
CA ASP A 17 4.88 10.69 5.95
C ASP A 17 6.12 10.04 6.52
N CYS A 18 7.28 10.62 6.26
CA CYS A 18 8.55 10.20 6.85
C CYS A 18 9.55 11.34 6.76
N ASN A 19 10.66 11.18 7.49
CA ASN A 19 11.72 12.17 7.50
C ASN A 19 12.83 11.76 6.53
N PRO A 20 13.46 12.71 5.85
CA PRO A 20 13.32 14.17 5.95
C PRO A 20 12.19 14.72 5.08
N LYS A 21 11.58 13.89 4.25
CA LYS A 21 10.47 14.29 3.39
C LYS A 21 9.54 13.11 3.13
N PRO A 22 8.28 13.36 2.73
CA PRO A 22 7.36 12.26 2.43
C PRO A 22 7.90 11.37 1.32
N ALA A 23 7.64 10.08 1.43
CA ALA A 23 8.01 9.11 0.42
C ALA A 23 6.85 8.91 -0.54
N GLU A 24 7.16 8.83 -1.83
CA GLU A 24 6.16 8.58 -2.86
C GLU A 24 6.02 7.08 -3.09
N LEU A 25 4.80 6.59 -2.94
CA LEU A 25 4.48 5.17 -3.15
C LEU A 25 3.35 5.07 -4.16
N LYS A 26 3.60 4.36 -5.26
CA LYS A 26 2.57 4.11 -6.24
C LYS A 26 1.75 2.91 -5.80
N LEU A 27 0.42 3.02 -5.79
CA LEU A 27 -0.44 1.88 -5.52
C LEU A 27 -0.54 1.06 -6.81
N VAL A 28 0.14 -0.08 -6.81
CA VAL A 28 0.25 -0.92 -8.00
C VAL A 28 -0.96 -1.81 -8.16
N GLU A 29 -1.46 -2.35 -7.04
CA GLU A 29 -2.53 -3.32 -7.08
C GLU A 29 -3.34 -3.27 -5.79
N ALA A 30 -4.65 -3.47 -5.93
CA ALA A 30 -5.56 -3.64 -4.81
C ALA A 30 -6.41 -4.86 -5.14
N ARG A 31 -6.33 -5.91 -4.30
CA ARG A 31 -6.99 -7.17 -4.62
C ARG A 31 -7.63 -7.82 -3.40
N PRO A 32 -8.76 -8.52 -3.61
CA PRO A 32 -9.36 -9.27 -2.52
C PRO A 32 -8.49 -10.48 -2.16
N LEU A 33 -8.55 -10.88 -0.90
CA LEU A 33 -7.95 -12.12 -0.44
C LEU A 33 -9.04 -13.14 -0.18
N PRO A 34 -8.70 -14.43 -0.11
CA PRO A 34 -9.70 -15.46 0.18
C PRO A 34 -10.41 -15.15 1.50
N ASP A 35 -11.75 -15.11 1.45
CA ASP A 35 -12.56 -14.88 2.63
C ASP A 35 -13.00 -16.25 3.16
N ARG A 36 -12.57 -16.56 4.38
CA ARG A 36 -12.87 -17.84 5.01
C ARG A 36 -14.09 -17.78 5.92
N GLY A 37 -14.81 -16.65 5.88
CA GLY A 37 -16.01 -16.49 6.71
C GLY A 37 -15.72 -16.25 8.18
N LEU A 38 -14.47 -16.00 8.54
CA LEU A 38 -14.08 -15.82 9.93
C LEU A 38 -14.12 -14.37 10.37
N THR A 39 -14.29 -13.44 9.44
CA THR A 39 -14.32 -12.01 9.73
C THR A 39 -15.59 -11.40 9.17
N SER A 40 -16.01 -10.27 9.77
CA SER A 40 -17.17 -9.53 9.28
C SER A 40 -16.82 -8.66 8.06
N ARG A 41 -15.54 -8.55 7.71
CA ARG A 41 -15.07 -7.75 6.58
C ARG A 41 -14.31 -8.64 5.62
N PRO A 42 -14.57 -8.52 4.31
CA PRO A 42 -13.76 -9.23 3.33
C PRO A 42 -12.31 -8.76 3.40
N PRO A 43 -11.36 -9.67 3.55
CA PRO A 43 -9.95 -9.29 3.59
C PRO A 43 -9.44 -8.85 2.23
N PHE A 44 -8.44 -7.96 2.22
CA PHE A 44 -7.85 -7.51 0.96
C PHE A 44 -6.39 -7.13 1.18
N GLN A 45 -5.67 -6.99 0.07
CA GLN A 45 -4.26 -6.66 0.06
C GLN A 45 -4.01 -5.50 -0.89
N LEU A 46 -3.14 -4.58 -0.46
CA LEU A 46 -2.63 -3.50 -1.30
C LEU A 46 -1.15 -3.73 -1.55
N ILE A 47 -0.70 -3.45 -2.77
CA ILE A 47 0.71 -3.55 -3.13
C ILE A 47 1.17 -2.18 -3.61
N PHE A 48 2.23 -1.67 -2.98
CA PHE A 48 2.83 -0.37 -3.29
C PHE A 48 4.23 -0.55 -3.84
N GLN A 49 4.69 0.43 -4.60
CA GLN A 49 6.02 0.46 -5.16
C GLN A 49 6.68 1.81 -4.88
N SER A 50 7.92 1.78 -4.41
CA SER A 50 8.74 2.97 -4.29
C SER A 50 9.82 2.97 -5.37
N ALA A 51 10.45 4.15 -5.58
CA ALA A 51 11.64 4.23 -6.44
C ALA A 51 12.79 3.41 -5.86
N PRO A 52 13.75 2.97 -6.70
CA PRO A 52 14.86 2.14 -6.20
C PRO A 52 15.70 2.78 -5.10
N GLU A 53 15.81 4.11 -5.10
CA GLU A 53 16.59 4.84 -4.09
C GLU A 53 15.85 5.04 -2.77
N ILE A 54 14.58 4.65 -2.69
CA ILE A 54 13.77 4.78 -1.48
C ILE A 54 13.53 3.39 -0.92
N LEU A 55 13.93 3.18 0.34
CA LEU A 55 13.69 1.92 1.03
C LEU A 55 13.05 2.21 2.38
N LEU A 56 11.80 1.80 2.54
CA LEU A 56 11.07 1.97 3.79
C LEU A 56 11.14 0.69 4.60
N VAL A 57 11.38 0.84 5.90
CA VAL A 57 11.31 -0.31 6.81
C VAL A 57 9.84 -0.62 7.12
N ALA A 58 9.58 -1.85 7.53
CA ALA A 58 8.23 -2.23 7.97
C ALA A 58 7.80 -1.35 9.13
N GLY A 59 6.54 -0.92 9.10
CA GLY A 59 6.02 -0.06 10.15
C GLY A 59 4.74 0.63 9.75
N ILE A 60 4.31 1.52 10.60
CA ILE A 60 3.08 2.28 10.45
C ILE A 60 3.39 3.61 9.79
N TYR A 61 2.66 3.93 8.72
CA TYR A 61 2.82 5.17 7.99
C TYR A 61 1.50 5.89 7.85
N VAL A 62 1.54 7.22 7.99
CA VAL A 62 0.40 8.07 7.68
C VAL A 62 0.45 8.36 6.20
N MET A 63 -0.58 7.98 5.46
CA MET A 63 -0.59 8.07 4.01
C MET A 63 -1.74 8.95 3.53
N ARG A 64 -1.50 9.63 2.41
CA ARG A 64 -2.49 10.51 1.81
C ARG A 64 -2.34 10.55 0.29
N CYS A 65 -3.43 10.84 -0.41
CA CYS A 65 -3.44 10.95 -1.87
C CYS A 65 -4.53 11.96 -2.26
N GLY A 66 -4.13 13.17 -2.62
CA GLY A 66 -5.09 14.23 -2.91
C GLY A 66 -6.00 14.50 -1.72
N GLU A 67 -7.30 14.33 -1.92
CA GLU A 67 -8.27 14.50 -0.85
C GLU A 67 -8.46 13.25 0.00
N TRP A 68 -7.92 12.12 -0.44
CA TRP A 68 -8.00 10.88 0.31
C TRP A 68 -6.98 10.91 1.46
N GLY A 69 -7.40 10.49 2.63
CA GLY A 69 -6.55 10.46 3.80
C GLY A 69 -6.60 11.76 4.58
N PRO A 70 -5.74 11.92 5.59
CA PRO A 70 -4.69 10.96 5.97
C PRO A 70 -5.28 9.70 6.61
N GLU A 71 -4.63 8.58 6.35
CA GLU A 71 -5.00 7.30 6.93
C GLU A 71 -3.74 6.56 7.39
N ILE A 72 -3.85 5.79 8.46
CA ILE A 72 -2.74 5.04 9.02
C ILE A 72 -2.71 3.64 8.41
N ILE A 73 -1.59 3.30 7.78
CA ILE A 73 -1.44 2.01 7.10
C ILE A 73 -0.14 1.36 7.54
N TYR A 74 -0.20 0.08 7.91
CA TYR A 74 0.98 -0.71 8.22
C TYR A 74 1.52 -1.33 6.94
N LEU A 75 2.80 -1.06 6.65
CA LEU A 75 3.47 -1.54 5.45
C LEU A 75 4.54 -2.55 5.81
N GLU A 76 4.66 -3.60 5.01
CA GLU A 76 5.74 -4.57 5.09
C GLU A 76 6.42 -4.67 3.73
N GLN A 77 7.73 -4.86 3.75
CA GLN A 77 8.46 -5.11 2.50
C GLN A 77 8.06 -6.46 1.96
N MET A 78 8.03 -6.57 0.63
CA MET A 78 7.76 -7.84 -0.02
C MET A 78 8.70 -8.03 -1.20
N ALA A 79 8.87 -9.28 -1.62
CA ALA A 79 9.66 -9.59 -2.80
C ALA A 79 8.94 -9.05 -4.04
N SER A 80 9.73 -8.66 -5.05
CA SER A 80 9.19 -8.14 -6.30
C SER A 80 8.78 -9.25 -7.27
N LEU A 81 8.15 -10.28 -6.75
CA LEU A 81 7.77 -11.47 -7.54
C LEU A 81 6.79 -11.09 -8.66
N GLY A 82 7.19 -11.33 -9.89
CA GLY A 82 6.34 -11.07 -11.04
C GLY A 82 6.30 -9.63 -11.51
N PHE A 83 6.87 -8.71 -10.75
CA PHE A 83 6.94 -7.30 -11.17
C PHE A 83 8.25 -7.04 -11.86
N LYS A 84 8.18 -6.45 -13.06
CA LYS A 84 9.37 -6.18 -13.87
C LYS A 84 9.93 -4.78 -13.68
N GLU A 85 9.16 -3.92 -13.02
CA GLU A 85 9.57 -2.53 -12.82
C GLU A 85 10.61 -2.45 -11.70
N PRO A 86 11.60 -1.54 -11.84
CA PRO A 86 12.57 -1.35 -10.76
C PRO A 86 11.93 -0.70 -9.55
N GLY A 87 12.52 -0.95 -8.38
CA GLY A 87 12.05 -0.36 -7.15
C GLY A 87 11.87 -1.39 -6.06
N HIS A 88 11.32 -0.92 -4.94
CA HIS A 88 11.00 -1.78 -3.82
C HIS A 88 9.49 -1.89 -3.68
N PHE A 89 9.04 -3.05 -3.25
CA PHE A 89 7.61 -3.33 -3.15
C PHE A 89 7.22 -3.55 -1.70
N TYR A 90 6.01 -3.14 -1.37
CA TYR A 90 5.46 -3.21 -0.01
C TYR A 90 4.03 -3.70 -0.08
N GLN A 91 3.60 -4.37 0.97
CA GLN A 91 2.22 -4.80 1.08
C GLN A 91 1.56 -4.27 2.33
N ALA A 92 0.26 -4.06 2.24
CA ALA A 92 -0.60 -3.80 3.39
C ALA A 92 -1.74 -4.81 3.31
N VAL A 93 -1.91 -5.60 4.37
CA VAL A 93 -2.95 -6.63 4.43
C VAL A 93 -4.00 -6.21 5.44
N PHE A 94 -5.26 -6.23 5.00
CA PHE A 94 -6.41 -5.87 5.82
C PHE A 94 -7.27 -7.12 6.03
N ASN A 95 -7.50 -7.46 7.27
CA ASN A 95 -8.31 -8.63 7.63
C ASN A 95 -9.67 -8.23 8.18
#